data_d9744125d035dc11bc82d5de4015b021
#
_entry.id   d9744125d035dc11bc82d5de4015b021
#
_cell.length_a   1.000
_cell.length_b   1.000
_cell.length_c   1.000
_cell.angle_alpha   90.00
_cell.angle_beta   90.00
_cell.angle_gamma   90.00
#
_symmetry.space_group_name_H-M   'P 1'
#
loop_
_entity.id
_entity.type
_entity.pdbx_description
1 polymer ?
#
loop_
_entity_poly.entity_id
_entity_poly.type
_entity_poly.pdbx_seq_one_letter_code
_entity_poly.pdbx_strand_id
1 'polypeptide(L)'
;MKNILSIILLSSFAVSQVNTEAMRNNKDRSGFANTLGFDFGFEKSKEEVMEVAGKYRLDFLGKNGLQSFLVLSYENGYEKEDDSKNSIVNKGFGHLRFTKNISDKLFLEAFTQYGFNDFLLMKERMLYGSGVRYRVLDQQIFSGYVGIGVMQEDEIYNLDSEFNMNLLRSTNYFSWKIKFNDNSSLQNTAYYQFDTKNTSDRRMLYDGDLNIALNNKLAFTLSLNFRYDSDPHGDLGKTYTQLKNGIEYIF
;
A
#
# COMPACT_ATOMS: atom_id res chain seq x y z
N MET A 1 -34.05 22.76 -17.21
CA MET A 1 -32.69 22.83 -16.72
C MET A 1 -32.51 21.67 -15.74
N LYS A 2 -31.95 20.55 -16.21
CA LYS A 2 -31.61 19.39 -15.36
C LYS A 2 -30.12 19.47 -15.13
N ASN A 3 -29.71 19.78 -13.90
CA ASN A 3 -28.33 19.70 -13.47
C ASN A 3 -27.96 18.20 -13.35
N ILE A 4 -27.26 17.69 -14.33
CA ILE A 4 -26.60 16.42 -14.28
C ILE A 4 -25.37 16.67 -13.42
N LEU A 5 -25.41 16.16 -12.18
CA LEU A 5 -24.27 16.07 -11.31
C LEU A 5 -23.38 14.93 -11.88
N SER A 6 -22.47 15.30 -12.76
CA SER A 6 -21.40 14.38 -13.20
C SER A 6 -20.51 14.10 -12.00
N ILE A 7 -20.72 12.97 -11.35
CA ILE A 7 -19.75 12.40 -10.43
C ILE A 7 -18.60 11.90 -11.30
N ILE A 8 -17.57 12.73 -11.44
CA ILE A 8 -16.29 12.32 -12.02
C ILE A 8 -15.70 11.31 -11.02
N LEU A 9 -15.89 10.02 -11.28
CA LEU A 9 -15.02 9.00 -10.71
C LEU A 9 -13.64 9.23 -11.34
N LEU A 10 -12.79 9.95 -10.63
CA LEU A 10 -11.38 10.06 -10.98
C LEU A 10 -10.81 8.64 -10.95
N SER A 11 -10.57 8.10 -12.14
CA SER A 11 -9.82 6.88 -12.36
C SER A 11 -8.53 6.93 -11.55
N SER A 12 -8.38 5.96 -10.68
CA SER A 12 -7.35 5.88 -9.67
C SER A 12 -6.02 5.48 -10.27
N PHE A 13 -5.16 6.42 -10.46
CA PHE A 13 -3.82 6.20 -10.99
C PHE A 13 -2.84 5.72 -9.90
N ALA A 14 -2.02 4.87 -10.30
CA ALA A 14 -1.20 3.90 -9.66
C ALA A 14 -0.07 4.39 -8.75
N VAL A 15 0.25 3.63 -7.72
CA VAL A 15 1.32 3.90 -6.76
C VAL A 15 2.41 2.85 -6.87
N SER A 16 3.63 3.26 -7.23
CA SER A 16 4.81 2.38 -7.17
C SER A 16 5.28 2.15 -5.74
N GLN A 17 4.93 3.06 -4.83
CA GLN A 17 5.35 3.00 -3.43
C GLN A 17 4.20 2.47 -2.58
N VAL A 18 4.33 1.23 -2.10
CA VAL A 18 3.33 0.58 -1.27
C VAL A 18 3.67 0.78 0.20
N ASN A 19 2.71 1.27 0.98
CA ASN A 19 2.83 1.37 2.42
C ASN A 19 2.55 0.01 3.07
N THR A 20 3.60 -0.69 3.38
CA THR A 20 3.53 -2.04 3.95
C THR A 20 3.21 -2.05 5.44
N GLU A 21 3.38 -0.93 6.13
CA GLU A 21 3.04 -0.79 7.54
C GLU A 21 1.52 -0.65 7.76
N ALA A 22 0.83 0.06 6.87
CA ALA A 22 -0.63 0.13 6.88
C ALA A 22 -1.30 -1.25 6.70
N MET A 23 -0.59 -2.18 6.07
CA MET A 23 -1.06 -3.56 5.87
C MET A 23 -0.97 -4.42 7.12
N ARG A 24 -0.38 -3.95 8.22
CA ARG A 24 -0.19 -4.75 9.43
C ARG A 24 -1.52 -4.96 10.17
N ASN A 25 -1.89 -6.21 10.35
CA ASN A 25 -3.08 -6.59 11.13
C ASN A 25 -2.66 -7.05 12.53
N ASN A 26 -3.19 -6.41 13.57
CA ASN A 26 -2.95 -6.80 14.95
C ASN A 26 -4.00 -7.83 15.37
N LYS A 27 -3.79 -9.10 15.05
CA LYS A 27 -4.62 -10.20 15.58
C LYS A 27 -3.92 -10.81 16.79
N ASP A 28 -4.63 -10.94 17.91
CA ASP A 28 -4.12 -11.51 19.16
C ASP A 28 -4.08 -13.05 19.16
N ARG A 29 -4.46 -13.70 18.06
CA ARG A 29 -4.52 -15.16 17.96
C ARG A 29 -3.28 -15.70 17.28
N SER A 30 -2.59 -16.63 17.94
CA SER A 30 -1.50 -17.40 17.34
C SER A 30 -2.03 -18.30 16.21
N GLY A 31 -1.22 -18.45 15.13
CA GLY A 31 -1.57 -19.24 13.96
C GLY A 31 -1.65 -18.41 12.70
N PHE A 32 -2.40 -18.91 11.73
CA PHE A 32 -2.60 -18.28 10.43
C PHE A 32 -3.95 -17.56 10.35
N ALA A 33 -3.99 -16.46 9.61
CA ALA A 33 -5.21 -15.78 9.22
C ALA A 33 -5.11 -15.31 7.78
N ASN A 34 -6.19 -15.46 7.03
CA ASN A 34 -6.29 -15.07 5.62
C ASN A 34 -7.29 -13.94 5.46
N THR A 35 -7.02 -13.06 4.51
CA THR A 35 -7.95 -12.01 4.09
C THR A 35 -7.92 -11.92 2.57
N LEU A 36 -9.09 -11.84 1.96
CA LEU A 36 -9.25 -11.69 0.52
C LEU A 36 -10.08 -10.43 0.26
N GLY A 37 -9.59 -9.56 -0.57
CA GLY A 37 -10.25 -8.32 -0.99
C GLY A 37 -10.47 -8.32 -2.49
N PHE A 38 -11.62 -7.76 -2.92
CA PHE A 38 -11.95 -7.54 -4.30
C PHE A 38 -12.57 -6.16 -4.47
N ASP A 39 -12.12 -5.47 -5.52
CA ASP A 39 -12.70 -4.22 -5.97
C ASP A 39 -13.07 -4.38 -7.45
N PHE A 40 -14.22 -3.86 -7.83
CA PHE A 40 -14.71 -3.88 -9.19
C PHE A 40 -15.30 -2.53 -9.55
N GLY A 41 -14.86 -1.95 -10.66
CA GLY A 41 -15.38 -0.75 -11.24
C GLY A 41 -15.88 -0.99 -12.68
N PHE A 42 -17.05 -0.48 -13.00
CA PHE A 42 -17.59 -0.47 -14.36
C PHE A 42 -18.31 0.84 -14.64
N GLU A 43 -17.94 1.49 -15.72
CA GLU A 43 -18.58 2.70 -16.21
C GLU A 43 -18.81 2.57 -17.72
N LYS A 44 -19.97 2.99 -18.19
CA LYS A 44 -20.31 2.99 -19.60
C LYS A 44 -20.99 4.29 -19.98
N SER A 45 -20.37 5.01 -20.89
CA SER A 45 -20.91 6.23 -21.51
C SER A 45 -20.69 6.12 -23.02
N LYS A 46 -19.90 7.01 -23.60
CA LYS A 46 -19.38 6.90 -24.97
C LYS A 46 -18.25 5.85 -25.00
N GLU A 47 -17.49 5.77 -23.96
CA GLU A 47 -16.43 4.81 -23.70
C GLU A 47 -16.89 3.81 -22.62
N GLU A 48 -16.32 2.62 -22.62
CA GLU A 48 -16.56 1.61 -21.60
C GLU A 48 -15.27 1.42 -20.79
N VAL A 49 -15.34 1.69 -19.47
CA VAL A 49 -14.23 1.53 -18.55
C VAL A 49 -14.54 0.37 -17.61
N MET A 50 -13.57 -0.54 -17.47
CA MET A 50 -13.66 -1.66 -16.55
C MET A 50 -12.38 -1.77 -15.75
N GLU A 51 -12.50 -1.85 -14.43
CA GLU A 51 -11.40 -2.05 -13.49
C GLU A 51 -11.69 -3.22 -12.55
N VAL A 52 -10.68 -4.05 -12.32
CA VAL A 52 -10.74 -5.18 -11.39
C VAL A 52 -9.49 -5.16 -10.53
N ALA A 53 -9.64 -5.23 -9.21
CA ALA A 53 -8.53 -5.42 -8.30
C ALA A 53 -8.77 -6.60 -7.36
N GLY A 54 -7.70 -7.36 -7.11
CA GLY A 54 -7.68 -8.45 -6.16
C GLY A 54 -6.52 -8.28 -5.17
N LYS A 55 -6.79 -8.56 -3.89
CA LYS A 55 -5.79 -8.52 -2.83
C LYS A 55 -5.92 -9.76 -1.97
N TYR A 56 -4.80 -10.45 -1.78
CA TYR A 56 -4.72 -11.58 -0.84
C TYR A 56 -3.71 -11.25 0.26
N ARG A 57 -4.06 -11.61 1.50
CA ARG A 57 -3.19 -11.46 2.65
C ARG A 57 -3.17 -12.73 3.48
N LEU A 58 -1.97 -13.15 3.87
CA LEU A 58 -1.71 -14.22 4.81
C LEU A 58 -0.92 -13.66 6.00
N ASP A 59 -1.48 -13.73 7.19
CA ASP A 59 -0.80 -13.39 8.45
C ASP A 59 -0.40 -14.65 9.19
N PHE A 60 0.76 -14.63 9.82
CA PHE A 60 1.24 -15.65 10.75
C PHE A 60 1.69 -15.01 12.06
N LEU A 61 1.19 -15.53 13.18
CA LEU A 61 1.61 -15.15 14.53
C LEU A 61 2.13 -16.38 15.28
N GLY A 62 3.45 -16.45 15.44
CA GLY A 62 4.15 -17.50 16.18
C GLY A 62 4.14 -17.25 17.69
N LYS A 63 4.14 -18.34 18.47
CA LYS A 63 4.15 -18.30 19.95
C LYS A 63 5.41 -17.65 20.54
N ASN A 64 6.50 -17.58 19.78
CA ASN A 64 7.79 -17.03 20.18
C ASN A 64 7.96 -15.53 19.88
N GLY A 65 6.87 -14.80 19.60
CA GLY A 65 6.89 -13.39 19.24
C GLY A 65 7.38 -13.09 17.81
N LEU A 66 7.47 -14.13 16.96
CA LEU A 66 7.66 -13.96 15.53
C LEU A 66 6.31 -13.70 14.86
N GLN A 67 6.23 -12.63 14.11
CA GLN A 67 5.08 -12.29 13.27
C GLN A 67 5.56 -12.19 11.82
N SER A 68 4.77 -12.67 10.89
CA SER A 68 5.02 -12.46 9.48
C SER A 68 3.72 -12.24 8.73
N PHE A 69 3.79 -11.54 7.61
CA PHE A 69 2.68 -11.47 6.68
C PHE A 69 3.17 -11.41 5.23
N LEU A 70 2.37 -12.01 4.36
CA LEU A 70 2.46 -11.91 2.91
C LEU A 70 1.25 -11.16 2.40
N VAL A 71 1.47 -10.18 1.52
CA VAL A 71 0.41 -9.52 0.75
C VAL A 71 0.71 -9.69 -0.73
N LEU A 72 -0.29 -10.09 -1.49
CA LEU A 72 -0.29 -10.09 -2.94
C LEU A 72 -1.42 -9.18 -3.42
N SER A 73 -1.14 -8.33 -4.39
CA SER A 73 -2.15 -7.45 -4.99
C SER A 73 -1.94 -7.36 -6.49
N TYR A 74 -3.03 -7.37 -7.22
CA TYR A 74 -3.05 -7.15 -8.66
C TYR A 74 -4.27 -6.29 -9.03
N GLU A 75 -4.06 -5.31 -9.91
CA GLU A 75 -5.10 -4.43 -10.41
C GLU A 75 -4.93 -4.27 -11.91
N ASN A 76 -6.01 -4.46 -12.65
CA ASN A 76 -6.05 -4.32 -14.09
C ASN A 76 -7.30 -3.54 -14.49
N GLY A 77 -7.14 -2.61 -15.43
CA GLY A 77 -8.23 -1.84 -15.98
C GLY A 77 -8.01 -1.53 -17.46
N TYR A 78 -9.08 -1.41 -18.18
CA TYR A 78 -9.06 -1.00 -19.58
C TYR A 78 -10.21 -0.07 -19.91
N GLU A 79 -9.96 0.75 -20.91
CA GLU A 79 -10.94 1.58 -21.60
C GLU A 79 -11.17 1.02 -23.01
N LYS A 80 -12.42 0.94 -23.41
CA LYS A 80 -12.80 0.53 -24.76
C LYS A 80 -13.60 1.65 -25.42
N GLU A 81 -13.05 2.15 -26.53
CA GLU A 81 -13.70 3.08 -27.44
C GLU A 81 -13.81 2.41 -28.84
N ASP A 82 -15.03 2.21 -29.33
CA ASP A 82 -15.34 1.47 -30.57
C ASP A 82 -14.65 0.07 -30.57
N ASP A 83 -13.73 -0.16 -31.50
CA ASP A 83 -12.98 -1.41 -31.65
C ASP A 83 -11.60 -1.38 -30.97
N SER A 84 -11.20 -0.25 -30.38
CA SER A 84 -9.93 -0.12 -29.68
C SER A 84 -10.07 -0.42 -28.18
N LYS A 85 -9.08 -1.14 -27.63
CA LYS A 85 -8.99 -1.45 -26.20
C LYS A 85 -7.64 -0.98 -25.68
N ASN A 86 -7.66 0.02 -24.78
CA ASN A 86 -6.47 0.60 -24.16
C ASN A 86 -6.38 0.16 -22.70
N SER A 87 -5.21 -0.28 -22.27
CA SER A 87 -4.95 -0.54 -20.85
C SER A 87 -4.79 0.79 -20.13
N ILE A 88 -5.59 1.02 -19.08
CA ILE A 88 -5.52 2.23 -18.25
C ILE A 88 -4.87 1.96 -16.91
N VAL A 89 -4.94 0.73 -16.43
CA VAL A 89 -4.30 0.28 -15.18
C VAL A 89 -3.73 -1.12 -15.40
N ASN A 90 -2.46 -1.31 -15.08
CA ASN A 90 -1.85 -2.63 -14.96
C ASN A 90 -0.72 -2.53 -13.93
N LYS A 91 -0.98 -3.01 -12.72
CA LYS A 91 -0.01 -2.99 -11.63
C LYS A 91 -0.19 -4.17 -10.69
N GLY A 92 0.90 -4.54 -10.06
CA GLY A 92 0.87 -5.60 -9.08
C GLY A 92 2.06 -5.55 -8.14
N PHE A 93 1.90 -6.12 -6.95
CA PHE A 93 3.01 -6.31 -6.03
C PHE A 93 2.81 -7.54 -5.15
N GLY A 94 3.95 -8.07 -4.67
CA GLY A 94 4.04 -9.02 -3.58
C GLY A 94 4.92 -8.47 -2.49
N HIS A 95 4.50 -8.52 -1.22
CA HIS A 95 5.27 -8.06 -0.06
C HIS A 95 5.26 -9.10 1.04
N LEU A 96 6.47 -9.47 1.50
CA LEU A 96 6.67 -10.35 2.63
C LEU A 96 7.43 -9.60 3.73
N ARG A 97 6.90 -9.62 4.95
CA ARG A 97 7.55 -9.00 6.13
C ARG A 97 7.61 -9.96 7.29
N PHE A 98 8.73 -9.90 7.98
CA PHE A 98 8.98 -10.57 9.26
C PHE A 98 9.19 -9.51 10.34
N THR A 99 8.63 -9.77 11.53
CA THR A 99 8.81 -8.93 12.71
C THR A 99 9.09 -9.84 13.90
N LYS A 100 10.17 -9.58 14.61
CA LYS A 100 10.56 -10.33 15.81
C LYS A 100 10.56 -9.42 17.02
N ASN A 101 9.83 -9.80 18.06
CA ASN A 101 9.86 -9.10 19.34
C ASN A 101 11.21 -9.35 20.02
N ILE A 102 11.91 -8.27 20.36
CA ILE A 102 13.16 -8.29 21.14
C ILE A 102 12.85 -7.95 22.60
N SER A 103 11.91 -7.03 22.82
CA SER A 103 11.35 -6.69 24.13
C SER A 103 9.89 -6.25 23.97
N ASP A 104 9.24 -5.88 25.06
CA ASP A 104 7.83 -5.41 25.02
C ASP A 104 7.61 -4.22 24.09
N LYS A 105 8.64 -3.41 23.86
CA LYS A 105 8.52 -2.18 23.06
C LYS A 105 9.39 -2.19 21.80
N LEU A 106 10.38 -3.09 21.70
CA LEU A 106 11.36 -3.10 20.61
C LEU A 106 11.16 -4.32 19.73
N PHE A 107 11.13 -4.11 18.42
CA PHE A 107 10.95 -5.14 17.40
C PHE A 107 12.03 -5.00 16.32
N LEU A 108 12.55 -6.11 15.83
CA LEU A 108 13.34 -6.18 14.60
C LEU A 108 12.43 -6.49 13.44
N GLU A 109 12.71 -5.89 12.29
CA GLU A 109 11.96 -6.09 11.06
C GLU A 109 12.88 -6.43 9.90
N ALA A 110 12.40 -7.29 9.01
CA ALA A 110 12.99 -7.55 7.71
C ALA A 110 11.87 -7.71 6.69
N PHE A 111 12.08 -7.25 5.46
CA PHE A 111 11.08 -7.34 4.41
C PHE A 111 11.68 -7.47 3.03
N THR A 112 10.89 -8.03 2.13
CA THR A 112 11.14 -7.97 0.69
C THR A 112 9.83 -7.64 -0.03
N GLN A 113 9.96 -6.96 -1.17
CA GLN A 113 8.84 -6.60 -2.04
C GLN A 113 9.28 -6.68 -3.49
N TYR A 114 8.39 -7.19 -4.31
CA TYR A 114 8.47 -7.13 -5.76
C TYR A 114 7.20 -6.49 -6.31
N GLY A 115 7.33 -5.68 -7.36
CA GLY A 115 6.16 -5.07 -7.99
C GLY A 115 6.46 -4.44 -9.34
N PHE A 116 5.40 -4.08 -10.03
CA PHE A 116 5.42 -3.36 -11.30
C PHE A 116 4.21 -2.41 -11.36
N ASN A 117 4.30 -1.42 -12.26
CA ASN A 117 3.27 -0.41 -12.41
C ASN A 117 3.43 0.34 -13.72
N ASP A 118 2.64 -0.05 -14.72
CA ASP A 118 2.75 0.51 -16.08
C ASP A 118 2.43 2.01 -16.13
N PHE A 119 1.50 2.48 -15.27
CA PHE A 119 1.17 3.90 -15.22
C PHE A 119 2.35 4.77 -14.78
N LEU A 120 3.19 4.26 -13.90
CA LEU A 120 4.41 4.93 -13.45
C LEU A 120 5.63 4.57 -14.31
N LEU A 121 5.40 4.00 -15.48
CA LEU A 121 6.45 3.51 -16.38
C LEU A 121 7.42 2.55 -15.68
N MET A 122 7.02 1.99 -14.53
CA MET A 122 7.83 1.12 -13.70
C MET A 122 7.62 -0.33 -14.11
N LYS A 123 8.53 -0.84 -14.92
CA LYS A 123 8.54 -2.22 -15.42
C LYS A 123 8.75 -3.23 -14.30
N GLU A 124 9.66 -2.89 -13.37
CA GLU A 124 10.04 -3.77 -12.28
C GLU A 124 10.56 -2.96 -11.10
N ARG A 125 10.22 -3.39 -9.89
CA ARG A 125 10.77 -2.88 -8.65
C ARG A 125 11.00 -4.00 -7.65
N MET A 126 12.23 -4.11 -7.16
CA MET A 126 12.61 -5.02 -6.10
C MET A 126 13.10 -4.25 -4.89
N LEU A 127 12.56 -4.58 -3.71
CA LEU A 127 12.98 -4.01 -2.43
C LEU A 127 13.35 -5.12 -1.47
N TYR A 128 14.40 -4.91 -0.70
CA TYR A 128 14.71 -5.68 0.50
C TYR A 128 15.31 -4.79 1.55
N GLY A 129 14.81 -4.92 2.77
CA GLY A 129 15.23 -4.03 3.83
C GLY A 129 15.08 -4.63 5.21
N SER A 130 15.67 -3.91 6.16
CA SER A 130 15.58 -4.24 7.58
C SER A 130 15.57 -2.97 8.41
N GLY A 131 15.09 -3.10 9.65
CA GLY A 131 15.01 -1.98 10.56
C GLY A 131 14.61 -2.36 11.96
N VAL A 132 14.44 -1.36 12.76
CA VAL A 132 13.92 -1.45 14.12
C VAL A 132 12.62 -0.68 14.23
N ARG A 133 11.68 -1.22 14.99
CA ARG A 133 10.40 -0.64 15.31
C ARG A 133 10.27 -0.47 16.81
N TYR A 134 9.83 0.69 17.26
CA TYR A 134 9.61 0.98 18.66
C TYR A 134 8.15 1.35 18.92
N ARG A 135 7.53 0.72 19.92
CA ARG A 135 6.18 1.03 20.39
C ARG A 135 6.23 2.27 21.27
N VAL A 136 5.70 3.39 20.77
CA VAL A 136 5.68 4.68 21.49
C VAL A 136 4.50 4.75 22.44
N LEU A 137 3.32 4.29 21.98
CA LEU A 137 2.06 4.32 22.72
C LEU A 137 1.32 2.99 22.52
N ASP A 138 0.68 2.53 23.61
CA ASP A 138 -0.14 1.31 23.60
C ASP A 138 -1.28 1.48 24.59
N GLN A 139 -2.34 2.17 24.16
CA GLN A 139 -3.55 2.41 24.95
C GLN A 139 -4.73 1.76 24.23
N GLN A 140 -5.83 1.52 24.97
CA GLN A 140 -7.01 0.82 24.47
C GLN A 140 -7.58 1.47 23.17
N ILE A 141 -7.61 2.79 23.11
CA ILE A 141 -8.15 3.56 21.99
C ILE A 141 -7.07 3.92 20.96
N PHE A 142 -5.82 4.10 21.40
CA PHE A 142 -4.73 4.58 20.57
C PHE A 142 -3.47 3.74 20.72
N SER A 143 -2.89 3.31 19.61
CA SER A 143 -1.57 2.70 19.57
C SER A 143 -0.68 3.38 18.53
N GLY A 144 0.62 3.50 18.81
CA GLY A 144 1.56 4.19 17.94
C GLY A 144 2.96 3.58 17.94
N TYR A 145 3.59 3.59 16.76
CA TYR A 145 4.91 3.01 16.53
C TYR A 145 5.76 3.94 15.67
N VAL A 146 7.05 3.98 15.95
CA VAL A 146 8.08 4.60 15.11
C VAL A 146 8.98 3.50 14.57
N GLY A 147 9.29 3.51 13.29
CA GLY A 147 10.24 2.62 12.66
C GLY A 147 11.36 3.39 11.97
N ILE A 148 12.58 2.84 12.06
CA ILE A 148 13.78 3.36 11.39
C ILE A 148 14.46 2.17 10.73
N GLY A 149 14.81 2.30 9.45
CA GLY A 149 15.44 1.23 8.70
C GLY A 149 16.15 1.69 7.45
N VAL A 150 16.69 0.72 6.75
CA VAL A 150 17.31 0.88 5.43
C VAL A 150 16.77 -0.17 4.48
N MET A 151 16.72 0.16 3.20
CA MET A 151 16.33 -0.77 2.14
C MET A 151 17.18 -0.57 0.90
N GLN A 152 17.53 -1.67 0.28
CA GLN A 152 18.02 -1.68 -1.09
C GLN A 152 16.82 -1.59 -2.01
N GLU A 153 16.89 -0.68 -2.97
CA GLU A 153 15.87 -0.43 -3.98
C GLU A 153 16.47 -0.58 -5.37
N ASP A 154 15.92 -1.53 -6.13
CA ASP A 154 16.26 -1.77 -7.52
C ASP A 154 15.01 -1.49 -8.36
N GLU A 155 15.07 -0.53 -9.27
CA GLU A 155 13.95 -0.14 -10.13
C GLU A 155 14.37 -0.13 -11.60
N ILE A 156 13.49 -0.62 -12.47
CA ILE A 156 13.62 -0.60 -13.93
C ILE A 156 12.42 0.15 -14.50
N TYR A 157 12.71 1.22 -15.23
CA TYR A 157 11.69 2.06 -15.87
C TYR A 157 11.65 1.85 -17.37
N ASN A 158 10.44 1.81 -17.92
CA ASN A 158 10.17 1.71 -19.36
C ASN A 158 10.07 3.12 -19.96
N LEU A 159 11.22 3.81 -20.04
CA LEU A 159 11.39 5.09 -20.71
C LEU A 159 11.89 4.87 -22.15
N ASP A 160 12.10 5.95 -22.92
CA ASP A 160 12.62 5.89 -24.31
C ASP A 160 13.94 5.08 -24.42
N SER A 161 14.76 5.15 -23.35
CA SER A 161 15.83 4.19 -23.07
C SER A 161 15.57 3.57 -21.71
N GLU A 162 15.68 2.23 -21.59
CA GLU A 162 15.51 1.54 -20.31
C GLU A 162 16.43 2.16 -19.25
N PHE A 163 15.82 2.65 -18.16
CA PHE A 163 16.53 3.30 -17.07
C PHE A 163 16.53 2.38 -15.84
N ASN A 164 17.72 2.07 -15.36
CA ASN A 164 17.93 1.24 -14.18
C ASN A 164 18.43 2.07 -13.00
N MET A 165 17.80 1.93 -11.86
CA MET A 165 18.17 2.59 -10.63
C MET A 165 18.47 1.57 -9.54
N ASN A 166 19.59 1.77 -8.82
CA ASN A 166 19.97 0.95 -7.68
C ASN A 166 20.43 1.88 -6.54
N LEU A 167 19.65 1.91 -5.46
CA LEU A 167 19.84 2.84 -4.35
C LEU A 167 19.78 2.13 -3.00
N LEU A 168 20.58 2.63 -2.04
CA LEU A 168 20.38 2.36 -0.62
C LEU A 168 19.59 3.52 -0.01
N ARG A 169 18.34 3.27 0.35
CA ARG A 169 17.41 4.28 0.86
C ARG A 169 17.17 4.10 2.37
N SER A 170 17.27 5.21 3.13
CA SER A 170 16.73 5.23 4.50
C SER A 170 15.22 5.19 4.44
N THR A 171 14.58 4.36 5.28
CA THR A 171 13.12 4.24 5.37
C THR A 171 12.69 4.43 6.81
N ASN A 172 11.98 5.51 7.08
CA ASN A 172 11.52 5.88 8.42
C ASN A 172 10.01 6.03 8.37
N TYR A 173 9.31 5.59 9.43
CA TYR A 173 7.87 5.71 9.47
C TYR A 173 7.33 5.98 10.86
N PHE A 174 6.16 6.61 10.89
CA PHE A 174 5.28 6.67 12.04
C PHE A 174 3.94 6.04 11.68
N SER A 175 3.56 5.00 12.43
CA SER A 175 2.28 4.31 12.25
C SER A 175 1.46 4.44 13.51
N TRP A 176 0.16 4.81 13.37
CA TRP A 176 -0.74 4.88 14.51
C TRP A 176 -2.13 4.38 14.15
N LYS A 177 -2.79 3.81 15.13
CA LYS A 177 -4.15 3.30 15.03
C LYS A 177 -5.05 3.94 16.08
N ILE A 178 -6.24 4.34 15.65
CA ILE A 178 -7.32 4.85 16.51
C ILE A 178 -8.47 3.86 16.42
N LYS A 179 -8.91 3.31 17.56
CA LYS A 179 -10.16 2.55 17.66
C LYS A 179 -11.28 3.49 18.08
N PHE A 180 -12.29 3.66 17.25
CA PHE A 180 -13.48 4.44 17.59
C PHE A 180 -14.43 3.61 18.47
N ASN A 181 -14.55 2.32 18.15
CA ASN A 181 -15.30 1.30 18.88
C ASN A 181 -14.81 -0.12 18.48
N ASP A 182 -15.51 -1.17 18.90
CA ASP A 182 -15.12 -2.54 18.60
C ASP A 182 -15.23 -2.89 17.11
N ASN A 183 -16.06 -2.16 16.35
CA ASN A 183 -16.32 -2.42 14.93
C ASN A 183 -15.64 -1.44 14.00
N SER A 184 -15.08 -0.33 14.49
CA SER A 184 -14.48 0.68 13.61
C SER A 184 -13.14 1.19 14.11
N SER A 185 -12.21 1.33 13.18
CA SER A 185 -10.86 1.83 13.46
C SER A 185 -10.29 2.58 12.26
N LEU A 186 -9.41 3.54 12.55
CA LEU A 186 -8.63 4.25 11.56
C LEU A 186 -7.15 3.91 11.81
N GLN A 187 -6.50 3.35 10.79
CA GLN A 187 -5.07 3.11 10.77
C GLN A 187 -4.40 4.12 9.87
N ASN A 188 -3.29 4.71 10.31
CA ASN A 188 -2.53 5.66 9.53
C ASN A 188 -1.06 5.28 9.55
N THR A 189 -0.36 5.56 8.45
CA THR A 189 1.09 5.45 8.40
C THR A 189 1.67 6.51 7.50
N ALA A 190 2.66 7.24 8.01
CA ALA A 190 3.44 8.19 7.26
C ALA A 190 4.88 7.69 7.15
N TYR A 191 5.42 7.61 5.93
CA TYR A 191 6.81 7.33 5.66
C TYR A 191 7.55 8.58 5.23
N TYR A 192 8.80 8.65 5.63
CA TYR A 192 9.80 9.54 5.08
C TYR A 192 11.02 8.73 4.67
N GLN A 193 11.36 8.78 3.39
CA GLN A 193 12.44 8.02 2.78
C GLN A 193 13.38 8.97 2.05
N PHE A 194 14.68 8.66 2.03
CA PHE A 194 15.67 9.43 1.27
C PHE A 194 16.82 8.51 0.84
N ASP A 195 17.44 8.84 -0.30
CA ASP A 195 18.67 8.18 -0.72
C ASP A 195 19.80 8.54 0.24
N THR A 196 20.51 7.53 0.74
CA THR A 196 21.60 7.72 1.70
C THR A 196 22.82 8.45 1.11
N LYS A 197 22.96 8.46 -0.22
CA LYS A 197 24.03 9.17 -0.93
C LYS A 197 23.61 10.57 -1.39
N ASN A 198 22.32 10.77 -1.67
CA ASN A 198 21.74 12.04 -2.11
C ASN A 198 20.44 12.35 -1.35
N THR A 199 20.58 12.99 -0.19
CA THR A 199 19.41 13.28 0.67
C THR A 199 18.39 14.27 0.06
N SER A 200 18.69 14.85 -1.11
CA SER A 200 17.73 15.65 -1.89
C SER A 200 16.71 14.77 -2.58
N ASP A 201 17.06 13.53 -2.96
CA ASP A 201 16.12 12.50 -3.41
C ASP A 201 15.37 11.93 -2.20
N ARG A 202 14.14 12.41 -2.04
CA ARG A 202 13.28 12.07 -0.90
C ARG A 202 11.88 11.77 -1.34
N ARG A 203 11.26 10.81 -0.64
CA ARG A 203 9.88 10.38 -0.85
C ARG A 203 9.11 10.47 0.45
N MET A 204 7.86 10.93 0.38
CA MET A 204 6.90 10.91 1.49
C MET A 204 5.69 10.08 1.06
N LEU A 205 5.26 9.18 1.93
CA LEU A 205 4.11 8.35 1.72
C LEU A 205 3.18 8.50 2.93
N TYR A 206 1.89 8.67 2.67
CA TYR A 206 0.89 8.61 3.72
C TYR A 206 -0.26 7.71 3.27
N ASP A 207 -0.67 6.82 4.15
CA ASP A 207 -1.85 5.99 3.99
C ASP A 207 -2.71 6.06 5.24
N GLY A 208 -4.00 6.30 5.03
CA GLY A 208 -5.03 6.26 6.05
C GLY A 208 -6.10 5.27 5.64
N ASP A 209 -6.36 4.24 6.47
CA ASP A 209 -7.33 3.19 6.22
C ASP A 209 -8.41 3.20 7.31
N LEU A 210 -9.62 3.62 6.94
CA LEU A 210 -10.82 3.46 7.77
C LEU A 210 -11.38 2.06 7.52
N ASN A 211 -11.49 1.27 8.58
CA ASN A 211 -12.07 -0.06 8.55
C ASN A 211 -13.33 -0.11 9.41
N ILE A 212 -14.44 -0.61 8.86
CA ILE A 212 -15.73 -0.77 9.53
C ILE A 212 -16.19 -2.21 9.37
N ALA A 213 -16.11 -3.00 10.44
CA ALA A 213 -16.62 -4.36 10.46
C ALA A 213 -18.16 -4.36 10.33
N LEU A 214 -18.67 -4.96 9.26
CA LEU A 214 -20.10 -5.13 9.01
C LEU A 214 -20.62 -6.36 9.75
N ASN A 215 -19.79 -7.38 9.86
CA ASN A 215 -20.00 -8.59 10.67
C ASN A 215 -18.65 -9.30 10.94
N ASN A 216 -18.69 -10.53 11.48
CA ASN A 216 -17.48 -11.27 11.84
C ASN A 216 -16.60 -11.68 10.66
N LYS A 217 -17.10 -11.57 9.42
CA LYS A 217 -16.39 -11.99 8.19
C LYS A 217 -16.25 -10.88 7.15
N LEU A 218 -17.08 -9.85 7.21
CA LEU A 218 -17.10 -8.76 6.22
C LEU A 218 -16.74 -7.44 6.87
N ALA A 219 -15.91 -6.67 6.21
CA ALA A 219 -15.59 -5.30 6.56
C ALA A 219 -15.67 -4.39 5.33
N PHE A 220 -16.16 -3.17 5.53
CA PHE A 220 -16.02 -2.06 4.58
C PHE A 220 -14.71 -1.33 4.86
N THR A 221 -13.99 -0.98 3.81
CA THR A 221 -12.74 -0.22 3.88
C THR A 221 -12.83 1.05 3.05
N LEU A 222 -12.23 2.14 3.57
CA LEU A 222 -12.01 3.37 2.84
C LEU A 222 -10.54 3.76 3.03
N SER A 223 -9.79 3.82 1.94
CA SER A 223 -8.34 4.06 1.96
C SER A 223 -7.99 5.36 1.25
N LEU A 224 -7.22 6.22 1.91
CA LEU A 224 -6.60 7.41 1.35
C LEU A 224 -5.09 7.18 1.24
N ASN A 225 -4.56 7.30 0.02
CA ASN A 225 -3.13 7.20 -0.24
C ASN A 225 -2.60 8.51 -0.80
N PHE A 226 -1.53 9.01 -0.22
CA PHE A 226 -0.80 10.19 -0.70
C PHE A 226 0.66 9.84 -0.89
N ARG A 227 1.24 10.31 -1.99
CA ARG A 227 2.65 10.13 -2.34
C ARG A 227 3.25 11.44 -2.81
N TYR A 228 4.47 11.67 -2.39
CA TYR A 228 5.32 12.73 -2.89
C TYR A 228 6.69 12.16 -3.25
N ASP A 229 7.18 12.47 -4.42
CA ASP A 229 8.53 12.16 -4.89
C ASP A 229 9.22 13.45 -5.34
N SER A 230 10.40 13.74 -4.79
CA SER A 230 11.15 14.96 -5.13
C SER A 230 11.80 14.86 -6.51
N ASP A 231 12.08 13.64 -6.98
CA ASP A 231 12.78 13.34 -8.23
C ASP A 231 12.05 12.25 -9.03
N PRO A 232 10.82 12.53 -9.52
CA PRO A 232 10.04 11.58 -10.30
C PRO A 232 10.68 11.37 -11.68
N HIS A 233 10.59 10.14 -12.20
CA HIS A 233 11.16 9.79 -13.51
C HIS A 233 10.19 10.10 -14.65
N GLY A 234 10.75 10.50 -15.81
CA GLY A 234 9.97 10.88 -16.99
C GLY A 234 9.07 12.10 -16.72
N ASP A 235 7.89 12.12 -17.33
CA ASP A 235 6.90 13.20 -17.19
C ASP A 235 5.94 13.03 -16.00
N LEU A 236 6.31 12.20 -15.02
CA LEU A 236 5.49 11.95 -13.84
C LEU A 236 5.43 13.17 -12.91
N GLY A 237 4.25 13.44 -12.36
CA GLY A 237 4.06 14.48 -11.36
C GLY A 237 4.71 14.14 -10.02
N LYS A 238 5.13 15.18 -9.27
CA LYS A 238 5.74 15.00 -7.94
C LYS A 238 4.78 14.50 -6.87
N THR A 239 3.49 14.66 -7.06
CA THR A 239 2.46 14.28 -6.09
C THR A 239 1.43 13.35 -6.70
N TYR A 240 0.95 12.44 -5.89
CA TYR A 240 -0.10 11.51 -6.23
C TYR A 240 -1.04 11.32 -5.05
N THR A 241 -2.35 11.34 -5.32
CA THR A 241 -3.38 11.08 -4.30
C THR A 241 -4.41 10.10 -4.85
N GLN A 242 -4.76 9.11 -4.05
CA GLN A 242 -5.76 8.11 -4.38
C GLN A 242 -6.72 7.89 -3.22
N LEU A 243 -8.02 7.83 -3.50
CA LEU A 243 -9.08 7.42 -2.58
C LEU A 243 -9.73 6.16 -3.12
N LYS A 244 -9.76 5.11 -2.31
CA LYS A 244 -10.39 3.81 -2.64
C LYS A 244 -11.38 3.41 -1.58
N ASN A 245 -12.41 2.68 -2.00
CA ASN A 245 -13.29 1.95 -1.09
C ASN A 245 -13.39 0.48 -1.53
N GLY A 246 -13.71 -0.39 -0.61
CA GLY A 246 -13.76 -1.83 -0.89
C GLY A 246 -14.49 -2.63 0.18
N ILE A 247 -14.66 -3.91 -0.10
CA ILE A 247 -15.17 -4.92 0.83
C ILE A 247 -14.09 -5.96 1.06
N GLU A 248 -13.79 -6.24 2.32
CA GLU A 248 -12.87 -7.31 2.71
C GLU A 248 -13.63 -8.50 3.30
N TYR A 249 -13.25 -9.71 2.90
CA TYR A 249 -13.73 -10.97 3.46
C TYR A 249 -12.60 -11.67 4.23
N ILE A 250 -12.89 -12.06 5.49
CA ILE A 250 -11.93 -12.66 6.43
C ILE A 250 -12.37 -14.10 6.71
N PHE A 251 -11.49 -15.08 6.55
CA PHE A 251 -11.76 -16.51 6.74
C PHE A 251 -10.59 -17.28 7.37
#